data_1e2df8ebcec205fb014ef539ee296490
#
_entry.id   1e2df8ebcec205fb014ef539ee296490
#
_cell.length_a   1.000
_cell.length_b   1.000
_cell.length_c   1.000
_cell.angle_alpha   90.00
_cell.angle_beta   90.00
_cell.angle_gamma   90.00
#
_symmetry.space_group_name_H-M   'P 1'
#
loop_
_entity.id
_entity.type
_entity.pdbx_description
1 polymer ?
#
loop_
_entity_poly.entity_id
_entity_poly.type
_entity_poly.pdbx_seq_one_letter_code
_entity_poly.pdbx_strand_id
1 'polypeptide(L)'
;KLKTHKSAGITCALKNLVGTIGNKDCFPHRTIGYVKEGGDDTEDSLSRKIDSKKGPRSFIRKLLKRKNPIINYALLPAYLAFHKIVGDKEKEQIGYDGGWYKNDTVWRGIVDLNRIILYGNKNGVMQEQPVRRYLCIADAIVAGEGFGPLHPTPRDFGRILVSDSAVALDRTAA
;
A
#
# COMPACT_ATOMS: atom_id res chain seq x y z
N LYS A 1 -13.31 -0.84 -3.44
CA LYS A 1 -13.75 -1.46 -2.19
C LYS A 1 -13.08 -0.78 -1.01
N LEU A 2 -13.87 -0.35 -0.02
CA LEU A 2 -13.39 0.33 1.17
C LEU A 2 -12.59 -0.61 2.06
N LYS A 3 -11.37 -0.22 2.45
CA LYS A 3 -10.55 -0.95 3.42
C LYS A 3 -9.41 -0.10 3.99
N THR A 4 -8.89 -0.51 5.13
CA THR A 4 -7.68 0.07 5.72
C THR A 4 -6.44 -0.16 4.83
N HIS A 5 -5.44 0.68 5.01
CA HIS A 5 -4.17 0.57 4.31
C HIS A 5 -3.01 1.02 5.20
N LYS A 6 -2.03 0.14 5.42
CA LYS A 6 -0.91 0.37 6.35
C LYS A 6 -0.11 1.65 6.10
N SER A 7 0.03 2.09 4.85
CA SER A 7 0.85 3.27 4.51
C SER A 7 0.04 4.50 4.11
N ALA A 8 -1.25 4.34 3.81
CA ALA A 8 -2.11 5.44 3.35
C ALA A 8 -3.31 5.69 4.28
N GLY A 9 -3.45 4.96 5.37
CA GLY A 9 -4.62 4.97 6.24
C GLY A 9 -5.79 4.21 5.64
N ILE A 10 -6.27 4.64 4.49
CA ILE A 10 -7.45 4.08 3.82
C ILE A 10 -7.20 3.80 2.34
N THR A 11 -7.82 2.77 1.81
CA THR A 11 -8.03 2.56 0.38
C THR A 11 -9.47 2.88 0.06
N CYS A 12 -9.70 4.01 -0.60
CA CYS A 12 -11.02 4.44 -1.04
C CYS A 12 -10.88 5.24 -2.35
N ALA A 13 -11.57 6.37 -2.52
CA ALA A 13 -11.61 7.10 -3.78
C ALA A 13 -10.27 7.70 -4.19
N LEU A 14 -9.61 8.45 -3.30
CA LEU A 14 -8.33 9.11 -3.61
C LEU A 14 -7.25 8.10 -4.00
N LYS A 15 -7.08 7.05 -3.19
CA LYS A 15 -6.06 6.03 -3.43
C LYS A 15 -6.37 5.14 -4.64
N ASN A 16 -7.61 5.04 -5.06
CA ASN A 16 -8.01 4.24 -6.22
C ASN A 16 -7.28 4.68 -7.51
N LEU A 17 -6.98 5.97 -7.66
CA LEU A 17 -6.28 6.52 -8.81
C LEU A 17 -4.84 6.02 -8.95
N VAL A 18 -4.21 5.50 -7.91
CA VAL A 18 -2.92 4.80 -8.02
C VAL A 18 -3.00 3.62 -8.99
N GLY A 19 -4.18 3.02 -9.15
CA GLY A 19 -4.42 1.97 -10.13
C GLY A 19 -4.28 2.40 -11.61
N THR A 20 -4.34 3.70 -11.89
CA THR A 20 -4.19 4.26 -13.25
C THR A 20 -2.74 4.40 -13.71
N ILE A 21 -1.78 4.24 -12.79
CA ILE A 21 -0.35 4.35 -13.10
C ILE A 21 0.10 3.10 -13.86
N GLY A 22 0.62 3.29 -15.07
CA GLY A 22 1.06 2.20 -15.94
C GLY A 22 2.25 1.43 -15.36
N ASN A 23 3.27 2.14 -14.84
CA ASN A 23 4.38 1.52 -14.15
C ASN A 23 4.31 1.81 -12.65
N LYS A 24 3.90 0.83 -11.86
CA LYS A 24 3.70 0.96 -10.42
C LYS A 24 4.99 1.12 -9.62
N ASP A 25 6.13 0.75 -10.17
CA ASP A 25 7.43 0.95 -9.53
C ASP A 25 7.82 2.43 -9.46
N CYS A 26 7.20 3.28 -10.29
CA CYS A 26 7.34 4.73 -10.25
C CYS A 26 6.56 5.39 -9.11
N PHE A 27 5.72 4.65 -8.38
CA PHE A 27 4.93 5.18 -7.28
C PHE A 27 5.40 4.59 -5.94
N PRO A 28 6.30 5.28 -5.22
CA PRO A 28 6.82 4.78 -3.96
C PRO A 28 5.72 4.76 -2.89
N HIS A 29 5.62 3.66 -2.14
CA HIS A 29 4.73 3.55 -0.99
C HIS A 29 5.39 4.00 0.30
N ARG A 30 6.70 4.21 0.30
CA ARG A 30 7.46 4.77 1.41
C ARG A 30 8.84 5.19 0.96
N THR A 31 9.42 6.15 1.66
CA THR A 31 10.84 6.51 1.57
C THR A 31 11.62 5.71 2.61
N ILE A 32 12.67 5.02 2.17
CA ILE A 32 13.54 4.24 3.06
C ILE A 32 14.44 5.21 3.81
N GLY A 33 14.53 5.04 5.12
CA GLY A 33 15.35 5.85 6.01
C GLY A 33 14.61 6.26 7.26
N TYR A 34 15.32 6.85 8.20
CA TYR A 34 14.72 7.31 9.46
C TYR A 34 13.79 8.50 9.26
N VAL A 35 12.72 8.56 10.04
CA VAL A 35 11.77 9.69 10.05
C VAL A 35 12.48 11.02 10.30
N LYS A 36 13.53 11.03 11.14
CA LYS A 36 14.36 12.22 11.41
C LYS A 36 15.13 12.73 10.19
N GLU A 37 15.35 11.88 9.20
CA GLU A 37 16.09 12.15 7.96
C GLU A 37 15.14 12.28 6.74
N GLY A 38 13.83 12.39 7.00
CA GLY A 38 12.83 12.49 5.94
C GLY A 38 12.37 11.16 5.36
N GLY A 39 12.73 10.04 5.99
CA GLY A 39 12.22 8.71 5.64
C GLY A 39 10.95 8.36 6.42
N ASP A 40 10.42 7.19 6.15
CA ASP A 40 9.19 6.67 6.78
C ASP A 40 9.45 5.55 7.80
N ASP A 41 10.70 5.20 8.04
CA ASP A 41 11.09 4.08 8.92
C ASP A 41 11.34 4.55 10.35
N THR A 42 10.82 3.83 11.34
CA THR A 42 11.15 4.03 12.75
C THR A 42 12.46 3.31 13.10
N GLU A 43 13.11 3.69 14.21
CA GLU A 43 14.33 3.04 14.68
C GLU A 43 14.12 1.53 14.91
N ASP A 44 12.98 1.15 15.47
CA ASP A 44 12.59 -0.24 15.67
C ASP A 44 12.40 -1.02 14.37
N SER A 45 11.84 -0.39 13.33
CA SER A 45 11.61 -1.04 12.05
C SER A 45 12.90 -1.30 11.28
N LEU A 46 13.87 -0.39 11.37
CA LEU A 46 15.18 -0.57 10.76
C LEU A 46 16.01 -1.66 11.48
N SER A 47 16.01 -1.67 12.79
CA SER A 47 16.69 -2.70 13.58
C SER A 47 16.19 -4.09 13.22
N ARG A 48 14.87 -4.27 13.12
CA ARG A 48 14.25 -5.54 12.69
C ARG A 48 14.57 -5.92 11.24
N LYS A 49 14.72 -4.94 10.34
CA LYS A 49 15.14 -5.21 8.95
C LYS A 49 16.57 -5.70 8.85
N ILE A 50 17.45 -5.17 9.68
CA ILE A 50 18.84 -5.61 9.74
C ILE A 50 18.90 -7.06 10.20
N ASP A 51 18.13 -7.42 11.22
CA ASP A 51 18.04 -8.78 11.73
C ASP A 51 17.35 -9.74 10.74
N SER A 52 16.29 -9.28 10.04
CA SER A 52 15.62 -10.10 9.02
C SER A 52 16.49 -10.36 7.77
N LYS A 53 17.45 -9.47 7.46
CA LYS A 53 18.43 -9.69 6.39
C LYS A 53 19.48 -10.77 6.73
N LYS A 54 19.69 -11.05 8.00
CA LYS A 54 20.65 -12.08 8.48
C LYS A 54 20.01 -13.45 8.70
N GLY A 55 18.69 -13.57 8.62
CA GLY A 55 17.95 -14.81 8.89
C GLY A 55 17.85 -15.79 7.71
N PRO A 56 17.38 -17.02 7.96
CA PRO A 56 17.20 -18.08 6.95
C PRO A 56 16.39 -17.64 5.72
N ARG A 57 15.45 -16.71 5.90
CA ARG A 57 14.64 -16.11 4.83
C ARG A 57 15.48 -15.39 3.78
N SER A 58 16.50 -14.66 4.20
CA SER A 58 17.39 -13.95 3.29
C SER A 58 18.16 -14.93 2.41
N PHE A 59 18.57 -16.05 2.99
CA PHE A 59 19.27 -17.12 2.28
C PHE A 59 18.34 -17.83 1.27
N ILE A 60 17.13 -18.22 1.69
CA ILE A 60 16.14 -18.85 0.81
C ILE A 60 15.71 -17.91 -0.32
N ARG A 61 15.49 -16.62 -0.03
CA ARG A 61 15.15 -15.62 -1.05
C ARG A 61 16.29 -15.38 -2.04
N LYS A 62 17.53 -15.50 -1.58
CA LYS A 62 18.73 -15.40 -2.43
C LYS A 62 18.90 -16.63 -3.32
N LEU A 63 18.54 -17.82 -2.83
CA LEU A 63 18.50 -19.08 -3.58
C LEU A 63 17.39 -19.06 -4.65
N LEU A 64 16.18 -18.62 -4.30
CA LEU A 64 15.05 -18.52 -5.24
C LEU A 64 15.25 -17.43 -6.33
N LYS A 65 16.11 -16.44 -6.09
CA LYS A 65 16.51 -15.46 -7.10
C LYS A 65 17.49 -16.01 -8.14
N ARG A 66 18.09 -17.18 -7.91
CA ARG A 66 18.89 -17.87 -8.94
C ARG A 66 17.93 -18.38 -10.02
N LYS A 67 18.22 -18.06 -11.29
CA LYS A 67 17.42 -18.42 -12.48
C LYS A 67 17.44 -19.93 -12.79
N ASN A 68 17.47 -20.79 -11.81
CA ASN A 68 17.43 -22.24 -12.03
C ASN A 68 16.05 -22.78 -11.66
N PRO A 69 15.20 -23.15 -12.65
CA PRO A 69 13.83 -23.59 -12.41
C PRO A 69 13.73 -24.86 -11.57
N ILE A 70 14.70 -25.76 -11.68
CA ILE A 70 14.71 -27.05 -10.95
C ILE A 70 14.90 -26.81 -9.44
N ILE A 71 15.81 -25.92 -9.06
CA ILE A 71 16.07 -25.56 -7.66
C ILE A 71 14.85 -24.84 -7.08
N ASN A 72 14.21 -23.96 -7.85
CA ASN A 72 13.02 -23.25 -7.42
C ASN A 72 11.84 -24.21 -7.18
N TYR A 73 11.68 -25.23 -8.02
CA TYR A 73 10.64 -26.24 -7.88
C TYR A 73 10.85 -27.14 -6.66
N ALA A 74 12.08 -27.55 -6.41
CA ALA A 74 12.44 -28.38 -5.25
C ALA A 74 12.35 -27.65 -3.91
N LEU A 75 12.62 -26.33 -3.89
CA LEU A 75 12.56 -25.52 -2.67
C LEU A 75 11.18 -24.90 -2.38
N LEU A 76 10.26 -24.92 -3.36
CA LEU A 76 8.93 -24.34 -3.22
C LEU A 76 8.11 -24.91 -2.05
N PRO A 77 8.04 -26.24 -1.81
CA PRO A 77 7.31 -26.81 -0.69
C PRO A 77 7.89 -26.37 0.67
N ALA A 78 9.21 -26.37 0.79
CA ALA A 78 9.89 -25.91 2.00
C ALA A 78 9.66 -24.39 2.25
N TYR A 79 9.65 -23.59 1.21
CA TYR A 79 9.31 -22.18 1.27
C TYR A 79 7.87 -21.94 1.69
N LEU A 80 6.92 -22.68 1.14
CA LEU A 80 5.50 -22.58 1.49
C LEU A 80 5.22 -23.03 2.92
N ALA A 81 5.84 -24.15 3.36
CA ALA A 81 5.74 -24.65 4.74
C ALA A 81 6.33 -23.62 5.73
N PHE A 82 7.50 -23.07 5.42
CA PHE A 82 8.12 -22.02 6.22
C PHE A 82 7.26 -20.75 6.29
N HIS A 83 6.66 -20.33 5.17
CA HIS A 83 5.73 -19.19 5.14
C HIS A 83 4.46 -19.42 5.95
N LYS A 84 3.96 -20.67 5.99
CA LYS A 84 2.78 -21.03 6.78
C LYS A 84 3.08 -21.00 8.28
N ILE A 85 4.29 -21.43 8.70
CA ILE A 85 4.69 -21.48 10.11
C ILE A 85 5.10 -20.09 10.64
N VAL A 86 5.78 -19.28 9.82
CA VAL A 86 6.36 -17.98 10.25
C VAL A 86 5.48 -16.81 9.82
N GLY A 87 4.59 -17.01 8.85
CA GLY A 87 3.72 -15.96 8.29
C GLY A 87 2.79 -15.31 9.31
N ASP A 88 2.35 -16.05 10.32
CA ASP A 88 1.45 -15.51 11.34
C ASP A 88 2.14 -14.56 12.32
N LYS A 89 3.43 -14.77 12.59
CA LYS A 89 4.23 -13.83 13.41
C LYS A 89 4.60 -12.52 12.68
N GLU A 90 4.59 -12.52 11.34
CA GLU A 90 4.79 -11.29 10.55
C GLU A 90 3.54 -10.41 10.50
N LYS A 91 2.35 -10.97 10.68
CA LYS A 91 1.11 -10.18 10.71
C LYS A 91 1.11 -9.16 11.85
N GLU A 92 1.68 -9.50 13.01
CA GLU A 92 1.84 -8.60 14.14
C GLU A 92 2.92 -7.51 13.92
N GLN A 93 3.92 -7.76 13.07
CA GLN A 93 5.05 -6.84 12.86
C GLN A 93 4.84 -5.83 11.73
N ILE A 94 3.79 -5.98 10.92
CA ILE A 94 3.53 -5.14 9.73
C ILE A 94 3.18 -3.68 10.10
N GLY A 95 2.78 -3.42 11.35
CA GLY A 95 2.33 -2.09 11.80
C GLY A 95 3.41 -1.03 11.99
N TYR A 96 4.69 -1.41 12.01
CA TYR A 96 5.77 -0.48 12.39
C TYR A 96 6.63 0.03 11.21
N ASP A 97 6.50 -0.57 10.05
CA ASP A 97 7.30 -0.27 8.85
C ASP A 97 6.59 0.75 7.96
N GLY A 98 6.89 2.03 8.14
CA GLY A 98 6.28 3.10 7.35
C GLY A 98 4.76 3.10 7.48
N GLY A 99 4.24 2.90 8.71
CA GLY A 99 2.82 2.91 9.01
C GLY A 99 2.20 4.27 8.65
N TRP A 100 0.92 4.28 8.31
CA TRP A 100 0.21 5.45 7.79
C TRP A 100 0.40 6.72 8.65
N TYR A 101 0.42 6.60 9.98
CA TYR A 101 0.58 7.72 10.92
C TYR A 101 2.00 8.35 10.91
N LYS A 102 2.98 7.68 10.29
CA LYS A 102 4.36 8.15 10.12
C LYS A 102 4.81 8.16 8.65
N ASN A 103 3.98 7.63 7.74
CA ASN A 103 4.26 7.62 6.33
C ASN A 103 4.01 9.00 5.73
N ASP A 104 5.06 9.65 5.26
CA ASP A 104 4.99 10.97 4.63
C ASP A 104 5.18 10.91 3.09
N THR A 105 5.20 9.72 2.53
CA THR A 105 5.46 9.53 1.08
C THR A 105 4.19 9.26 0.29
N VAL A 106 3.43 8.22 0.67
CA VAL A 106 2.37 7.72 -0.20
C VAL A 106 1.19 8.67 -0.33
N TRP A 107 0.81 9.36 0.74
CA TRP A 107 -0.31 10.30 0.70
C TRP A 107 -0.01 11.51 -0.20
N ARG A 108 1.25 12.00 -0.21
CA ARG A 108 1.67 13.09 -1.11
C ARG A 108 1.50 12.67 -2.57
N GLY A 109 2.02 11.50 -2.93
CA GLY A 109 1.85 10.97 -4.29
C GLY A 109 0.39 10.73 -4.68
N ILE A 110 -0.47 10.31 -3.73
CA ILE A 110 -1.92 10.18 -3.96
C ILE A 110 -2.54 11.55 -4.26
N VAL A 111 -2.22 12.58 -3.49
CA VAL A 111 -2.74 13.94 -3.71
C VAL A 111 -2.28 14.49 -5.04
N ASP A 112 -0.99 14.38 -5.36
CA ASP A 112 -0.43 14.85 -6.63
C ASP A 112 -1.07 14.14 -7.83
N LEU A 113 -1.27 12.84 -7.75
CA LEU A 113 -1.95 12.07 -8.79
C LEU A 113 -3.39 12.53 -9.01
N ASN A 114 -4.13 12.79 -7.93
CA ASN A 114 -5.49 13.33 -8.00
C ASN A 114 -5.50 14.73 -8.63
N ARG A 115 -4.55 15.59 -8.27
CA ARG A 115 -4.39 16.91 -8.88
C ARG A 115 -4.09 16.80 -10.37
N ILE A 116 -3.15 15.96 -10.78
CA ILE A 116 -2.82 15.73 -12.19
C ILE A 116 -4.05 15.28 -12.97
N ILE A 117 -4.81 14.32 -12.44
CA ILE A 117 -5.99 13.80 -13.13
C ILE A 117 -7.09 14.85 -13.24
N LEU A 118 -7.32 15.66 -12.22
CA LEU A 118 -8.38 16.66 -12.23
C LEU A 118 -8.00 17.91 -13.06
N TYR A 119 -6.78 18.41 -12.91
CA TYR A 119 -6.37 19.73 -13.41
C TYR A 119 -5.45 19.64 -14.63
N GLY A 120 -4.85 18.48 -14.92
CA GLY A 120 -3.98 18.32 -16.09
C GLY A 120 -4.79 18.22 -17.38
N ASN A 121 -4.51 19.09 -18.35
CA ASN A 121 -5.12 19.02 -19.67
C ASN A 121 -4.47 17.95 -20.57
N LYS A 122 -4.96 17.78 -21.80
CA LYS A 122 -4.45 16.79 -22.76
C LYS A 122 -2.99 17.01 -23.17
N ASN A 123 -2.45 18.20 -22.97
CA ASN A 123 -1.06 18.57 -23.28
C ASN A 123 -0.14 18.43 -22.05
N GLY A 124 -0.63 17.89 -20.93
CA GLY A 124 0.12 17.74 -19.70
C GLY A 124 0.30 19.04 -18.88
N VAL A 125 -0.39 20.12 -19.24
CA VAL A 125 -0.31 21.39 -18.54
C VAL A 125 -1.38 21.47 -17.46
N MET A 126 -0.98 21.82 -16.23
CA MET A 126 -1.88 22.03 -15.10
C MET A 126 -2.69 23.29 -15.28
N GLN A 127 -3.99 23.21 -15.05
CA GLN A 127 -4.94 24.32 -15.15
C GLN A 127 -5.32 24.82 -13.74
N GLU A 128 -5.81 26.05 -13.64
CA GLU A 128 -6.31 26.62 -12.37
C GLU A 128 -7.67 26.02 -11.97
N GLN A 129 -8.48 25.64 -12.96
CA GLN A 129 -9.79 25.01 -12.76
C GLN A 129 -9.76 23.55 -13.18
N PRO A 130 -10.55 22.68 -12.53
CA PRO A 130 -10.66 21.29 -12.93
C PRO A 130 -11.10 21.15 -14.39
N VAL A 131 -10.38 20.40 -15.18
CA VAL A 131 -10.68 20.11 -16.59
C VAL A 131 -11.45 18.79 -16.77
N ARG A 132 -11.62 18.03 -15.69
CA ARG A 132 -12.38 16.76 -15.67
C ARG A 132 -13.35 16.74 -14.50
N ARG A 133 -14.43 16.02 -14.70
CA ARG A 133 -15.31 15.59 -13.62
C ARG A 133 -15.20 14.08 -13.46
N TYR A 134 -15.38 13.60 -12.25
CA TYR A 134 -15.48 12.17 -11.98
C TYR A 134 -16.55 11.90 -10.92
N LEU A 135 -17.07 10.70 -10.93
CA LEU A 135 -17.94 10.18 -9.90
C LEU A 135 -17.21 9.06 -9.16
N CYS A 136 -17.15 9.17 -7.86
CA CYS A 136 -16.58 8.16 -6.99
C CYS A 136 -17.69 7.26 -6.46
N ILE A 137 -17.50 5.96 -6.59
CA ILE A 137 -18.38 4.95 -6.02
C ILE A 137 -17.51 4.00 -5.20
N ALA A 138 -17.75 3.91 -3.89
CA ALA A 138 -17.07 3.00 -3.01
C ALA A 138 -18.01 1.88 -2.54
N ASP A 139 -17.65 0.65 -2.89
CA ASP A 139 -18.27 -0.55 -2.32
C ASP A 139 -17.77 -0.71 -0.87
N ALA A 140 -18.69 -0.51 0.06
CA ALA A 140 -18.53 -0.70 1.48
C ALA A 140 -19.61 -1.65 2.04
N ILE A 141 -20.19 -2.54 1.21
CA ILE A 141 -21.12 -3.57 1.69
C ILE A 141 -20.41 -4.45 2.69
N VAL A 142 -19.25 -5.00 2.30
CA VAL A 142 -18.30 -5.62 3.22
C VAL A 142 -17.00 -4.86 3.10
N ALA A 143 -16.73 -3.99 4.07
CA ALA A 143 -15.49 -3.25 4.17
C ALA A 143 -14.36 -4.12 4.76
N GLY A 144 -13.16 -3.59 4.81
CA GLY A 144 -12.01 -4.27 5.40
C GLY A 144 -11.33 -3.42 6.46
N GLU A 145 -11.12 -3.95 7.64
CA GLU A 145 -10.40 -3.25 8.71
C GLU A 145 -9.12 -3.99 9.13
N GLY A 146 -8.30 -3.38 9.99
CA GLY A 146 -7.08 -3.98 10.53
C GLY A 146 -5.93 -4.00 9.52
N PHE A 147 -5.36 -5.16 9.22
CA PHE A 147 -4.12 -5.31 8.45
C PHE A 147 -4.31 -5.19 6.92
N GLY A 148 -4.98 -4.13 6.49
CA GLY A 148 -5.10 -3.82 5.06
C GLY A 148 -3.78 -3.34 4.42
N PRO A 149 -3.68 -3.39 3.12
CA PRO A 149 -4.72 -3.72 2.15
C PRO A 149 -4.80 -5.22 1.79
N LEU A 150 -3.81 -6.05 2.21
CA LEU A 150 -3.68 -7.43 1.73
C LEU A 150 -4.42 -8.44 2.60
N HIS A 151 -4.48 -8.19 3.91
CA HIS A 151 -5.10 -9.09 4.90
C HIS A 151 -6.09 -8.34 5.82
N PRO A 152 -7.04 -7.58 5.25
CA PRO A 152 -8.04 -6.93 6.07
C PRO A 152 -9.02 -7.95 6.65
N THR A 153 -9.47 -7.71 7.86
CA THR A 153 -10.58 -8.43 8.47
C THR A 153 -11.89 -7.92 7.86
N PRO A 154 -12.78 -8.78 7.39
CA PRO A 154 -14.08 -8.36 6.87
C PRO A 154 -14.91 -7.66 7.95
N ARG A 155 -15.58 -6.60 7.57
CA ARG A 155 -16.54 -5.88 8.39
C ARG A 155 -17.79 -5.54 7.59
N ASP A 156 -18.92 -6.02 8.02
CA ASP A 156 -20.21 -5.72 7.40
C ASP A 156 -20.59 -4.26 7.70
N PHE A 157 -20.52 -3.44 6.67
CA PHE A 157 -20.90 -2.03 6.73
C PHE A 157 -22.21 -1.77 6.03
N GLY A 158 -22.59 -2.62 5.05
CA GLY A 158 -23.87 -2.66 4.38
C GLY A 158 -24.18 -1.43 3.53
N ARG A 159 -23.17 -0.70 3.04
CA ARG A 159 -23.37 0.58 2.35
C ARG A 159 -22.59 0.68 1.06
N ILE A 160 -23.12 1.49 0.14
CA ILE A 160 -22.43 2.01 -1.04
C ILE A 160 -22.32 3.52 -0.85
N LEU A 161 -21.11 4.06 -0.95
CA LEU A 161 -20.86 5.49 -0.85
C LEU A 161 -20.67 6.06 -2.24
N VAL A 162 -21.31 7.20 -2.53
CA VAL A 162 -21.23 7.87 -3.83
C VAL A 162 -20.99 9.36 -3.61
N SER A 163 -20.04 9.95 -4.36
CA SER A 163 -19.74 11.38 -4.32
C SER A 163 -19.07 11.84 -5.61
N ASP A 164 -19.27 13.08 -5.99
CA ASP A 164 -18.50 13.80 -7.00
C ASP A 164 -17.20 14.39 -6.46
N SER A 165 -16.95 14.24 -5.16
CA SER A 165 -15.72 14.62 -4.49
C SER A 165 -15.06 13.42 -3.82
N ALA A 166 -13.87 13.04 -4.32
CA ALA A 166 -13.09 11.96 -3.72
C ALA A 166 -12.69 12.26 -2.27
N VAL A 167 -12.40 13.53 -1.97
CA VAL A 167 -12.05 13.97 -0.62
C VAL A 167 -13.23 13.82 0.33
N ALA A 168 -14.41 14.27 -0.08
CA ALA A 168 -15.62 14.14 0.74
C ALA A 168 -15.96 12.67 0.99
N LEU A 169 -15.85 11.84 -0.04
CA LEU A 169 -16.12 10.40 0.08
C LEU A 169 -15.14 9.72 1.04
N ASP A 170 -13.83 9.96 0.88
CA ASP A 170 -12.80 9.38 1.75
C ASP A 170 -12.93 9.89 3.20
N ARG A 171 -13.28 11.16 3.40
CA ARG A 171 -13.54 11.73 4.73
C ARG A 171 -14.74 11.07 5.43
N THR A 172 -15.77 10.75 4.65
CA THR A 172 -16.97 10.07 5.18
C THR A 172 -16.69 8.61 5.50
N ALA A 173 -15.75 7.99 4.77
CA ALA A 173 -15.43 6.58 4.87
C ALA A 173 -14.38 6.27 5.96
N ALA A 174 -13.65 7.28 6.43
CA ALA A 174 -12.61 7.17 7.47
C ALA A 174 -13.23 7.27 8.86
#